data_ec18044494b0b696ad9e6ec0dc70c296
#
_entry.id   ec18044494b0b696ad9e6ec0dc70c296
#
_cell.length_a   1.000
_cell.length_b   1.000
_cell.length_c   1.000
_cell.angle_alpha   90.00
_cell.angle_beta   90.00
_cell.angle_gamma   90.00
#
_symmetry.space_group_name_H-M   'P 1'
#
loop_
_entity.id
_entity.type
_entity.pdbx_description
1 polymer ?
#
loop_
_entity_poly.entity_id
_entity_poly.type
_entity_poly.pdbx_seq_one_letter_code
_entity_poly.pdbx_strand_id
1 'polypeptide(L)'
;MAQNSKDAQKRTSRAERRAAEAAAMKARAEQMEKERKQQTIIGGIVVAVLVILVAIGAFTVYHNMHKKAETKVSTETVQEAYTALQKVKNTPKLVDKKGGLLISKNGYGKAVEGAPTVELYMDFLCPGCGNLHRQLDADLQKMVDAGQINLDLHFMAFMDRWSTDEYSSRAANAAIYLAEHDSDPNHLISFLEKVYAEDFQPEEGSAYKSVSDDKIKEQMIAAG
;
A
#
# COMPACT_ATOMS: atom_id res chain seq x y z
N MET A 1 -70.04 -12.39 -47.67
CA MET A 1 -68.97 -13.41 -47.35
C MET A 1 -67.61 -12.80 -47.06
N ALA A 2 -67.21 -11.61 -47.53
CA ALA A 2 -65.88 -10.99 -47.30
C ALA A 2 -65.62 -10.42 -45.86
N GLN A 3 -66.67 -10.09 -45.12
CA GLN A 3 -66.55 -9.55 -43.75
C GLN A 3 -66.16 -10.64 -42.72
N ASN A 4 -66.68 -11.86 -42.88
CA ASN A 4 -66.45 -12.96 -41.99
C ASN A 4 -65.00 -13.53 -42.06
N SER A 5 -64.37 -13.42 -43.26
CA SER A 5 -62.94 -13.83 -43.43
C SER A 5 -61.96 -12.86 -42.80
N LYS A 6 -62.25 -11.53 -42.81
CA LYS A 6 -61.39 -10.53 -42.15
C LYS A 6 -61.45 -10.61 -40.65
N ASP A 7 -62.61 -10.92 -40.07
CA ASP A 7 -62.74 -11.11 -38.61
C ASP A 7 -62.10 -12.40 -38.13
N ALA A 8 -62.12 -13.47 -38.93
CA ALA A 8 -61.40 -14.71 -38.65
C ALA A 8 -59.86 -14.48 -38.68
N GLN A 9 -59.36 -13.76 -39.66
CA GLN A 9 -57.94 -13.43 -39.81
C GLN A 9 -57.43 -12.48 -38.72
N LYS A 10 -58.30 -11.58 -38.24
CA LYS A 10 -57.99 -10.68 -37.10
C LYS A 10 -57.99 -11.41 -35.76
N ARG A 11 -58.81 -12.46 -35.60
CA ARG A 11 -58.84 -13.32 -34.42
C ARG A 11 -57.60 -14.24 -34.36
N THR A 12 -57.15 -14.82 -35.47
CA THR A 12 -55.95 -15.63 -35.55
C THR A 12 -54.72 -14.79 -35.24
N SER A 13 -54.58 -13.59 -35.81
CA SER A 13 -53.45 -12.68 -35.53
C SER A 13 -53.40 -12.21 -34.05
N ARG A 14 -54.55 -12.06 -33.39
CA ARG A 14 -54.61 -11.75 -31.95
C ARG A 14 -54.23 -12.95 -31.08
N ALA A 15 -54.64 -14.15 -31.47
CA ALA A 15 -54.27 -15.38 -30.78
C ALA A 15 -52.77 -15.65 -30.90
N GLU A 16 -52.18 -15.47 -32.08
CA GLU A 16 -50.73 -15.59 -32.32
C GLU A 16 -49.91 -14.59 -31.52
N ARG A 17 -50.37 -13.31 -31.47
CA ARG A 17 -49.71 -12.29 -30.62
C ARG A 17 -49.74 -12.66 -29.14
N ARG A 18 -50.87 -13.11 -28.61
CA ARG A 18 -50.99 -13.55 -27.23
C ARG A 18 -50.14 -14.79 -26.93
N ALA A 19 -50.03 -15.70 -27.88
CA ALA A 19 -49.15 -16.88 -27.77
C ALA A 19 -47.68 -16.48 -27.78
N ALA A 20 -47.27 -15.52 -28.61
CA ALA A 20 -45.92 -15.00 -28.66
C ALA A 20 -45.57 -14.21 -27.39
N GLU A 21 -46.49 -13.40 -26.88
CA GLU A 21 -46.31 -12.69 -25.59
C GLU A 21 -46.18 -13.65 -24.41
N ALA A 22 -47.01 -14.70 -24.37
CA ALA A 22 -46.93 -15.74 -23.33
C ALA A 22 -45.64 -16.53 -23.42
N ALA A 23 -45.15 -16.85 -24.62
CA ALA A 23 -43.84 -17.50 -24.80
C ALA A 23 -42.68 -16.60 -24.39
N ALA A 24 -42.74 -15.30 -24.74
CA ALA A 24 -41.72 -14.32 -24.32
C ALA A 24 -41.71 -14.13 -22.80
N MET A 25 -42.86 -14.12 -22.14
CA MET A 25 -42.96 -14.04 -20.68
C MET A 25 -42.37 -15.30 -20.01
N LYS A 26 -42.64 -16.50 -20.54
CA LYS A 26 -42.05 -17.74 -20.05
C LYS A 26 -40.51 -17.74 -20.19
N ALA A 27 -40.04 -17.35 -21.37
CA ALA A 27 -38.59 -17.26 -21.63
C ALA A 27 -37.88 -16.27 -20.68
N ARG A 28 -38.49 -15.12 -20.40
CA ARG A 28 -37.99 -14.15 -19.42
C ARG A 28 -38.00 -14.70 -17.99
N ALA A 29 -39.05 -15.41 -17.61
CA ALA A 29 -39.15 -16.03 -16.30
C ALA A 29 -38.07 -17.11 -16.09
N GLU A 30 -37.82 -17.93 -17.11
CA GLU A 30 -36.75 -18.94 -17.08
C GLU A 30 -35.35 -18.32 -17.04
N GLN A 31 -35.13 -17.21 -17.76
CA GLN A 31 -33.87 -16.46 -17.66
C GLN A 31 -33.67 -15.88 -16.28
N MET A 32 -34.67 -15.21 -15.70
CA MET A 32 -34.59 -14.67 -14.33
C MET A 32 -34.36 -15.74 -13.29
N GLU A 33 -34.94 -16.93 -13.45
CA GLU A 33 -34.70 -18.04 -12.55
C GLU A 33 -33.26 -18.56 -12.64
N LYS A 34 -32.71 -18.66 -13.86
CA LYS A 34 -31.30 -19.02 -14.07
C LYS A 34 -30.36 -17.99 -13.48
N GLU A 35 -30.62 -16.69 -13.70
CA GLU A 35 -29.83 -15.59 -13.12
C GLU A 35 -29.88 -15.58 -11.60
N ARG A 36 -31.06 -15.80 -10.99
CA ARG A 36 -31.18 -15.92 -9.52
C ARG A 36 -30.39 -17.12 -8.99
N LYS A 37 -30.46 -18.27 -9.66
CA LYS A 37 -29.65 -19.45 -9.27
C LYS A 37 -28.15 -19.16 -9.37
N GLN A 38 -27.70 -18.51 -10.45
CA GLN A 38 -26.30 -18.11 -10.59
C GLN A 38 -25.87 -17.10 -9.52
N GLN A 39 -26.68 -16.10 -9.24
CA GLN A 39 -26.40 -15.11 -8.18
C GLN A 39 -26.32 -15.77 -6.81
N THR A 40 -27.20 -16.74 -6.53
CA THR A 40 -27.17 -17.48 -5.27
C THR A 40 -25.90 -18.33 -5.14
N ILE A 41 -25.48 -18.99 -6.24
CA ILE A 41 -24.26 -19.79 -6.25
C ILE A 41 -23.02 -18.88 -6.09
N ILE A 42 -22.96 -17.78 -6.83
CA ILE A 42 -21.85 -16.81 -6.72
C ILE A 42 -21.80 -16.22 -5.30
N GLY A 43 -22.95 -15.83 -4.75
CA GLY A 43 -23.03 -15.33 -3.37
C GLY A 43 -22.56 -16.38 -2.35
N GLY A 44 -22.96 -17.63 -2.53
CA GLY A 44 -22.50 -18.76 -1.70
C GLY A 44 -20.99 -18.98 -1.77
N ILE A 45 -20.41 -18.90 -2.97
CA ILE A 45 -18.96 -19.04 -3.18
C ILE A 45 -18.21 -17.89 -2.50
N VAL A 46 -18.67 -16.66 -2.66
CA VAL A 46 -18.04 -15.48 -2.03
C VAL A 46 -18.04 -15.60 -0.51
N VAL A 47 -19.18 -16.00 0.08
CA VAL A 47 -19.27 -16.23 1.53
C VAL A 47 -18.34 -17.35 1.97
N ALA A 48 -18.28 -18.46 1.24
CA ALA A 48 -17.38 -19.57 1.55
C ALA A 48 -15.91 -19.15 1.50
N VAL A 49 -15.49 -18.37 0.49
CA VAL A 49 -14.13 -17.84 0.38
C VAL A 49 -13.81 -16.89 1.54
N LEU A 50 -14.72 -16.02 1.91
CA LEU A 50 -14.54 -15.11 3.06
C LEU A 50 -14.39 -15.90 4.37
N VAL A 51 -15.20 -16.93 4.59
CA VAL A 51 -15.08 -17.79 5.78
C VAL A 51 -13.72 -18.51 5.81
N ILE A 52 -13.26 -19.01 4.66
CA ILE A 52 -11.94 -19.66 4.55
C ILE A 52 -10.82 -18.66 4.84
N LEU A 53 -10.88 -17.43 4.30
CA LEU A 53 -9.89 -16.38 4.57
C LEU A 53 -9.85 -15.99 6.05
N VAL A 54 -11.01 -15.86 6.68
CA VAL A 54 -11.10 -15.60 8.13
C VAL A 54 -10.53 -16.77 8.93
N ALA A 55 -10.84 -18.02 8.54
CA ALA A 55 -10.31 -19.21 9.20
C ALA A 55 -8.79 -19.32 9.05
N ILE A 56 -8.23 -19.04 7.85
CA ILE A 56 -6.78 -19.00 7.61
C ILE A 56 -6.14 -17.87 8.46
N GLY A 57 -6.73 -16.68 8.48
CA GLY A 57 -6.28 -15.57 9.32
C GLY A 57 -6.28 -15.92 10.81
N ALA A 58 -7.37 -16.47 11.31
CA ALA A 58 -7.47 -16.92 12.69
C ALA A 58 -6.49 -18.07 13.01
N PHE A 59 -6.32 -19.02 12.08
CA PHE A 59 -5.37 -20.13 12.23
C PHE A 59 -3.92 -19.65 12.23
N THR A 60 -3.56 -18.70 11.36
CA THR A 60 -2.19 -18.13 11.33
C THR A 60 -1.88 -17.33 12.59
N VAL A 61 -2.84 -16.53 13.06
CA VAL A 61 -2.71 -15.80 14.33
C VAL A 61 -2.60 -16.79 15.50
N TYR A 62 -3.51 -17.76 15.59
CA TYR A 62 -3.48 -18.79 16.62
C TYR A 62 -2.17 -19.60 16.60
N HIS A 63 -1.72 -20.01 15.41
CA HIS A 63 -0.50 -20.79 15.24
C HIS A 63 0.76 -19.98 15.57
N ASN A 64 0.80 -18.69 15.22
CA ASN A 64 1.90 -17.80 15.60
C ASN A 64 1.89 -17.49 17.10
N MET A 65 0.72 -17.36 17.72
CA MET A 65 0.64 -17.17 19.19
C MET A 65 1.05 -18.43 19.97
N HIS A 66 0.87 -19.63 19.39
CA HIS A 66 1.22 -20.89 20.05
C HIS A 66 2.54 -21.53 19.57
N LYS A 67 3.13 -21.04 18.47
CA LYS A 67 4.54 -21.31 18.23
C LYS A 67 5.31 -20.50 19.29
N LYS A 68 5.88 -21.21 20.25
CA LYS A 68 7.10 -20.74 20.92
C LYS A 68 8.18 -20.67 19.83
N ALA A 69 8.14 -19.62 19.03
CA ALA A 69 9.29 -19.25 18.25
C ALA A 69 10.34 -18.87 19.26
N GLU A 70 11.39 -19.68 19.38
CA GLU A 70 12.69 -19.24 19.85
C GLU A 70 13.33 -18.30 18.82
N THR A 71 12.55 -17.38 18.31
CA THR A 71 13.07 -16.13 17.81
C THR A 71 13.35 -15.38 19.12
N LYS A 72 14.61 -15.11 19.44
CA LYS A 72 14.97 -14.04 20.35
C LYS A 72 14.41 -12.74 19.80
N VAL A 73 13.11 -12.56 19.93
CA VAL A 73 12.51 -11.23 19.93
C VAL A 73 13.21 -10.58 21.11
N SER A 74 13.99 -9.55 20.85
CA SER A 74 14.57 -8.77 21.91
C SER A 74 13.41 -8.42 22.83
N THR A 75 13.49 -8.86 24.10
CA THR A 75 12.53 -8.51 25.13
C THR A 75 12.73 -7.04 25.55
N GLU A 76 13.47 -6.31 24.74
CA GLU A 76 13.70 -4.89 24.90
C GLU A 76 12.37 -4.15 24.75
N THR A 77 12.00 -3.45 25.79
CA THR A 77 10.80 -2.60 25.75
C THR A 77 11.06 -1.41 24.83
N VAL A 78 10.00 -0.82 24.27
CA VAL A 78 10.09 0.40 23.46
C VAL A 78 10.88 1.49 24.18
N GLN A 79 10.75 1.59 25.51
CA GLN A 79 11.47 2.56 26.31
C GLN A 79 12.99 2.26 26.40
N GLU A 80 13.38 1.01 26.46
CA GLU A 80 14.79 0.60 26.44
C GLU A 80 15.41 0.90 25.08
N ALA A 81 14.69 0.62 23.97
CA ALA A 81 15.13 0.95 22.61
C ALA A 81 15.36 2.46 22.44
N TYR A 82 14.44 3.30 22.89
CA TYR A 82 14.63 4.76 22.87
C TYR A 82 15.78 5.21 23.76
N THR A 83 15.97 4.56 24.92
CA THR A 83 17.10 4.87 25.80
C THR A 83 18.43 4.47 25.16
N ALA A 84 18.46 3.37 24.40
CA ALA A 84 19.63 2.96 23.65
C ALA A 84 19.96 3.94 22.51
N LEU A 85 18.94 4.38 21.77
CA LEU A 85 19.08 5.40 20.72
C LEU A 85 19.68 6.70 21.27
N GLN A 86 19.24 7.16 22.44
CA GLN A 86 19.74 8.38 23.07
C GLN A 86 21.22 8.29 23.55
N LYS A 87 21.77 7.07 23.64
CA LYS A 87 23.19 6.85 23.97
C LYS A 87 24.11 6.85 22.76
N VAL A 88 23.55 6.89 21.54
CA VAL A 88 24.34 6.97 20.30
C VAL A 88 25.09 8.31 20.28
N LYS A 89 26.42 8.25 20.12
CA LYS A 89 27.28 9.45 20.22
C LYS A 89 27.11 10.43 19.06
N ASN A 90 26.82 9.92 17.87
CA ASN A 90 26.72 10.70 16.63
C ASN A 90 25.29 10.62 16.08
N THR A 91 24.34 11.22 16.81
CA THR A 91 22.97 11.35 16.30
C THR A 91 22.89 12.51 15.31
N PRO A 92 22.17 12.34 14.17
CA PRO A 92 21.91 13.41 13.24
C PRO A 92 21.17 14.59 13.93
N LYS A 93 21.47 15.80 13.51
CA LYS A 93 20.94 17.03 14.18
C LYS A 93 19.44 17.22 14.03
N LEU A 94 18.89 16.74 12.91
CA LEU A 94 17.46 16.90 12.56
C LEU A 94 16.58 15.76 13.09
N VAL A 95 17.20 14.70 13.60
CA VAL A 95 16.48 13.54 14.11
C VAL A 95 16.10 13.77 15.57
N ASP A 96 14.86 13.49 15.90
CA ASP A 96 14.35 13.63 17.26
C ASP A 96 14.84 12.50 18.20
N LYS A 97 14.43 12.54 19.47
CA LYS A 97 14.82 11.56 20.49
C LYS A 97 14.28 10.14 20.22
N LYS A 98 13.31 10.00 19.32
CA LYS A 98 12.71 8.72 18.91
C LYS A 98 13.26 8.20 17.58
N GLY A 99 14.12 8.97 16.93
CA GLY A 99 14.70 8.63 15.65
C GLY A 99 13.90 9.15 14.44
N GLY A 100 12.91 9.98 14.68
CA GLY A 100 12.08 10.57 13.62
C GLY A 100 12.70 11.84 13.03
N LEU A 101 12.57 12.00 11.73
CA LEU A 101 12.94 13.20 10.97
C LEU A 101 11.67 13.87 10.49
N LEU A 102 11.27 14.93 11.18
CA LEU A 102 10.03 15.66 10.91
C LEU A 102 10.18 16.58 9.71
N ILE A 103 9.23 16.46 8.77
CA ILE A 103 9.06 17.33 7.60
C ILE A 103 7.68 17.99 7.67
N SER A 104 7.62 19.28 7.34
CA SER A 104 6.37 20.00 7.11
C SER A 104 6.58 21.11 6.09
N LYS A 105 5.51 21.83 5.73
CA LYS A 105 5.64 23.05 4.91
C LYS A 105 6.52 24.12 5.53
N ASN A 106 6.83 24.04 6.83
CA ASN A 106 7.71 24.98 7.54
C ASN A 106 9.18 24.55 7.49
N GLY A 107 9.49 23.45 6.79
CA GLY A 107 10.83 22.85 6.72
C GLY A 107 11.02 21.71 7.71
N TYR A 108 12.27 21.35 7.94
CA TYR A 108 12.66 20.28 8.86
C TYR A 108 12.45 20.67 10.33
N GLY A 109 11.98 19.73 11.13
CA GLY A 109 11.85 19.84 12.58
C GLY A 109 10.80 20.85 13.07
N LYS A 110 10.00 21.43 12.18
CA LYS A 110 9.02 22.49 12.51
C LYS A 110 7.62 22.04 12.12
N ALA A 111 6.87 21.52 13.06
CA ALA A 111 5.48 21.09 12.81
C ALA A 111 4.58 22.26 12.40
N VAL A 112 3.56 21.96 11.60
CA VAL A 112 2.38 22.81 11.41
C VAL A 112 1.46 22.53 12.58
N GLU A 113 1.16 23.56 13.37
CA GLU A 113 0.28 23.44 14.51
C GLU A 113 -1.15 23.06 14.07
N GLY A 114 -1.73 22.07 14.75
CA GLY A 114 -3.07 21.56 14.45
C GLY A 114 -3.14 20.59 13.28
N ALA A 115 -2.07 20.44 12.49
CA ALA A 115 -2.02 19.39 11.46
C ALA A 115 -1.65 18.03 12.07
N PRO A 116 -2.29 16.92 11.64
CA PRO A 116 -1.90 15.59 12.09
C PRO A 116 -0.49 15.24 11.62
N THR A 117 0.20 14.40 12.40
CA THR A 117 1.51 13.86 12.01
C THR A 117 1.33 12.43 11.52
N VAL A 118 1.87 12.16 10.33
CA VAL A 118 1.96 10.81 9.74
C VAL A 118 3.38 10.30 10.02
N GLU A 119 3.51 9.24 10.82
CA GLU A 119 4.79 8.59 11.09
C GLU A 119 4.99 7.43 10.10
N LEU A 120 6.11 7.43 9.36
CA LEU A 120 6.48 6.38 8.42
C LEU A 120 7.75 5.69 8.88
N TYR A 121 7.63 4.41 9.22
CA TYR A 121 8.76 3.51 9.51
C TYR A 121 9.09 2.74 8.24
N MET A 122 10.27 2.99 7.67
CA MET A 122 10.61 2.55 6.33
C MET A 122 12.04 2.01 6.24
N ASP A 123 12.24 1.03 5.36
CA ASP A 123 13.55 0.46 5.04
C ASP A 123 13.75 0.46 3.52
N PHE A 124 14.90 0.94 3.06
CA PHE A 124 15.15 1.18 1.63
C PHE A 124 15.21 -0.09 0.78
N LEU A 125 15.46 -1.25 1.39
CA LEU A 125 15.42 -2.54 0.68
C LEU A 125 14.03 -3.19 0.72
N CYS A 126 13.14 -2.75 1.62
CA CYS A 126 11.85 -3.39 1.83
C CYS A 126 10.92 -3.20 0.62
N PRO A 127 10.46 -4.29 -0.05
CA PRO A 127 9.56 -4.19 -1.20
C PRO A 127 8.21 -3.55 -0.86
N GLY A 128 7.70 -3.83 0.36
CA GLY A 128 6.46 -3.23 0.85
C GLY A 128 6.57 -1.72 1.02
N CYS A 129 7.72 -1.22 1.51
CA CYS A 129 8.00 0.20 1.62
C CYS A 129 8.07 0.84 0.23
N GLY A 130 8.80 0.21 -0.72
CA GLY A 130 8.87 0.70 -2.09
C GLY A 130 7.50 0.79 -2.77
N ASN A 131 6.65 -0.23 -2.58
CA ASN A 131 5.29 -0.19 -3.10
C ASN A 131 4.45 0.96 -2.51
N LEU A 132 4.57 1.21 -1.20
CA LEU A 132 3.89 2.32 -0.52
C LEU A 132 4.37 3.66 -1.06
N HIS A 133 5.68 3.88 -1.16
CA HIS A 133 6.28 5.13 -1.64
C HIS A 133 5.87 5.43 -3.09
N ARG A 134 5.95 4.47 -3.99
CA ARG A 134 5.51 4.62 -5.39
C ARG A 134 4.03 5.02 -5.53
N GLN A 135 3.19 4.67 -4.56
CA GLN A 135 1.76 4.99 -4.59
C GLN A 135 1.40 6.29 -3.90
N LEU A 136 2.13 6.69 -2.86
CA LEU A 136 1.68 7.74 -1.94
C LEU A 136 2.56 8.99 -1.92
N ASP A 137 3.85 8.92 -2.29
CA ASP A 137 4.78 10.04 -2.10
C ASP A 137 4.30 11.33 -2.76
N ALA A 138 3.80 11.26 -3.98
CA ALA A 138 3.29 12.43 -4.69
C ALA A 138 2.08 13.09 -3.98
N ASP A 139 1.25 12.32 -3.31
CA ASP A 139 0.11 12.84 -2.57
C ASP A 139 0.53 13.32 -1.16
N LEU A 140 1.43 12.58 -0.51
CA LEU A 140 2.03 13.02 0.77
C LEU A 140 2.75 14.36 0.60
N GLN A 141 3.54 14.55 -0.46
CA GLN A 141 4.21 15.81 -0.75
C GLN A 141 3.21 16.95 -0.90
N LYS A 142 2.15 16.78 -1.71
CA LYS A 142 1.11 17.82 -1.85
C LYS A 142 0.45 18.17 -0.52
N MET A 143 0.20 17.16 0.34
CA MET A 143 -0.40 17.39 1.65
C MET A 143 0.57 18.11 2.60
N VAL A 144 1.86 17.79 2.55
CA VAL A 144 2.92 18.49 3.30
C VAL A 144 3.01 19.95 2.84
N ASP A 145 3.11 20.19 1.54
CA ASP A 145 3.21 21.55 0.95
C ASP A 145 1.98 22.40 1.29
N ALA A 146 0.79 21.79 1.28
CA ALA A 146 -0.45 22.46 1.69
C ALA A 146 -0.55 22.66 3.22
N GLY A 147 0.36 22.07 4.01
CA GLY A 147 0.33 22.10 5.47
C GLY A 147 -0.83 21.33 6.08
N GLN A 148 -1.35 20.35 5.37
CA GLN A 148 -2.43 19.48 5.83
C GLN A 148 -1.93 18.38 6.77
N ILE A 149 -0.67 17.97 6.63
CA ILE A 149 0.00 16.99 7.48
C ILE A 149 1.41 17.46 7.82
N ASN A 150 1.94 16.90 8.91
CA ASN A 150 3.36 16.77 9.17
C ASN A 150 3.75 15.34 8.82
N LEU A 151 4.95 15.14 8.26
CA LEU A 151 5.48 13.82 7.93
C LEU A 151 6.69 13.54 8.80
N ASP A 152 6.68 12.44 9.56
CA ASP A 152 7.79 12.03 10.43
C ASP A 152 8.38 10.71 9.92
N LEU A 153 9.61 10.78 9.42
CA LEU A 153 10.28 9.69 8.73
C LEU A 153 11.25 8.96 9.67
N HIS A 154 11.05 7.66 9.83
CA HIS A 154 11.91 6.77 10.60
C HIS A 154 12.64 5.81 9.67
N PHE A 155 13.89 6.10 9.35
CA PHE A 155 14.73 5.25 8.50
C PHE A 155 15.22 4.04 9.28
N MET A 156 14.84 2.85 8.83
CA MET A 156 15.20 1.56 9.41
C MET A 156 16.21 0.85 8.52
N ALA A 157 16.96 -0.11 9.10
CA ALA A 157 17.93 -0.93 8.38
C ALA A 157 17.78 -2.43 8.72
N PHE A 158 16.56 -2.87 9.05
CA PHE A 158 16.33 -4.27 9.44
C PHE A 158 16.48 -5.24 8.26
N MET A 159 16.47 -4.72 7.02
CA MET A 159 16.64 -5.51 5.78
C MET A 159 18.11 -5.67 5.36
N ASP A 160 19.09 -5.07 6.02
CA ASP A 160 20.51 -5.19 5.67
C ASP A 160 20.99 -6.63 5.57
N ARG A 161 20.42 -7.51 6.39
CA ARG A 161 20.72 -8.97 6.36
C ARG A 161 20.33 -9.66 5.05
N TRP A 162 19.52 -9.04 4.21
CA TRP A 162 19.13 -9.53 2.87
C TRP A 162 19.82 -8.79 1.74
N SER A 163 20.80 -7.93 2.05
CA SER A 163 21.77 -7.38 1.12
C SER A 163 23.16 -7.93 1.43
N THR A 164 24.08 -7.81 0.49
CA THR A 164 25.48 -8.23 0.68
C THR A 164 26.39 -7.11 1.13
N ASP A 165 25.89 -5.87 1.22
CA ASP A 165 26.67 -4.65 1.42
C ASP A 165 25.94 -3.56 2.21
N GLU A 166 24.98 -3.96 3.08
CA GLU A 166 24.25 -3.06 3.98
C GLU A 166 23.54 -1.92 3.27
N TYR A 167 22.86 -2.24 2.17
CA TYR A 167 22.20 -1.24 1.31
C TYR A 167 21.23 -0.34 2.09
N SER A 168 20.42 -0.89 3.00
CA SER A 168 19.45 -0.12 3.77
C SER A 168 20.15 0.96 4.63
N SER A 169 21.22 0.58 5.34
CA SER A 169 22.03 1.52 6.13
C SER A 169 22.69 2.60 5.26
N ARG A 170 23.22 2.23 4.09
CA ARG A 170 23.88 3.19 3.18
C ARG A 170 22.88 4.18 2.58
N ALA A 171 21.72 3.70 2.14
CA ALA A 171 20.66 4.57 1.61
C ALA A 171 20.06 5.47 2.70
N ALA A 172 19.85 4.95 3.92
CA ALA A 172 19.42 5.74 5.07
C ALA A 172 20.44 6.83 5.42
N ASN A 173 21.73 6.52 5.40
CA ASN A 173 22.78 7.50 5.61
C ASN A 173 22.76 8.61 4.55
N ALA A 174 22.51 8.26 3.29
CA ALA A 174 22.39 9.23 2.21
C ALA A 174 21.16 10.17 2.40
N ALA A 175 20.01 9.61 2.82
CA ALA A 175 18.82 10.39 3.12
C ALA A 175 19.05 11.39 4.27
N ILE A 176 19.68 10.95 5.33
CA ILE A 176 20.04 11.83 6.48
C ILE A 176 21.07 12.89 6.07
N TYR A 177 22.08 12.49 5.28
CA TYR A 177 23.07 13.43 4.78
C TYR A 177 22.40 14.54 3.93
N LEU A 178 21.50 14.17 3.04
CA LEU A 178 20.75 15.13 2.22
C LEU A 178 19.97 16.09 3.13
N ALA A 179 19.20 15.59 4.09
CA ALA A 179 18.41 16.42 4.98
C ALA A 179 19.27 17.38 5.83
N GLU A 180 20.48 16.99 6.24
CA GLU A 180 21.37 17.85 7.03
C GLU A 180 22.10 18.93 6.22
N HIS A 181 22.22 18.75 4.89
CA HIS A 181 22.97 19.65 4.01
C HIS A 181 22.08 20.43 3.03
N ASP A 182 20.80 20.07 2.96
CA ASP A 182 19.80 20.75 2.14
C ASP A 182 18.66 21.25 3.03
N SER A 183 18.22 22.47 2.80
CA SER A 183 17.14 23.10 3.58
C SER A 183 15.75 22.86 3.01
N ASP A 184 15.64 22.34 1.77
CA ASP A 184 14.36 22.05 1.12
C ASP A 184 13.95 20.59 1.35
N PRO A 185 12.93 20.33 2.18
CA PRO A 185 12.48 18.96 2.44
C PRO A 185 11.90 18.26 1.19
N ASN A 186 11.52 19.00 0.16
CA ASN A 186 11.02 18.41 -1.08
C ASN A 186 12.13 17.64 -1.82
N HIS A 187 13.39 18.05 -1.68
CA HIS A 187 14.51 17.27 -2.24
C HIS A 187 14.66 15.92 -1.55
N LEU A 188 14.43 15.84 -0.25
CA LEU A 188 14.41 14.54 0.43
C LEU A 188 13.26 13.65 -0.05
N ILE A 189 12.05 14.18 -0.21
CA ILE A 189 10.91 13.42 -0.74
C ILE A 189 11.21 12.96 -2.18
N SER A 190 11.77 13.85 -3.02
CA SER A 190 12.22 13.51 -4.38
C SER A 190 13.31 12.42 -4.38
N PHE A 191 14.22 12.44 -3.41
CA PHE A 191 15.21 11.36 -3.25
C PHE A 191 14.53 10.02 -2.91
N LEU A 192 13.55 10.01 -1.99
CA LEU A 192 12.79 8.81 -1.66
C LEU A 192 12.08 8.24 -2.90
N GLU A 193 11.38 9.08 -3.67
CA GLU A 193 10.74 8.66 -4.92
C GLU A 193 11.72 7.97 -5.88
N LYS A 194 12.94 8.53 -6.01
CA LYS A 194 13.97 7.98 -6.90
C LYS A 194 14.54 6.67 -6.43
N VAL A 195 14.87 6.54 -5.14
CA VAL A 195 15.48 5.30 -4.62
C VAL A 195 14.47 4.17 -4.44
N TYR A 196 13.17 4.48 -4.35
CA TYR A 196 12.09 3.52 -4.37
C TYR A 196 11.49 3.28 -5.77
N ALA A 197 12.00 3.96 -6.82
CA ALA A 197 11.57 3.70 -8.18
C ALA A 197 11.77 2.21 -8.55
N GLU A 198 10.86 1.65 -9.34
CA GLU A 198 10.83 0.23 -9.65
C GLU A 198 12.10 -0.26 -10.38
N ASP A 199 12.71 0.63 -11.16
CA ASP A 199 13.95 0.39 -11.90
C ASP A 199 15.22 0.65 -11.08
N PHE A 200 15.12 1.24 -9.90
CA PHE A 200 16.25 1.54 -9.03
C PHE A 200 16.29 0.68 -7.75
N GLN A 201 15.17 0.49 -7.06
CA GLN A 201 15.14 -0.27 -5.82
C GLN A 201 15.62 -1.71 -6.05
N PRO A 202 16.68 -2.18 -5.36
CA PRO A 202 17.15 -3.55 -5.55
C PRO A 202 16.19 -4.57 -4.93
N GLU A 203 16.17 -5.77 -5.49
CA GLU A 203 15.48 -6.91 -4.90
C GLU A 203 16.22 -7.43 -3.67
N GLU A 204 15.51 -8.08 -2.74
CA GLU A 204 16.08 -8.62 -1.51
C GLU A 204 16.62 -10.06 -1.66
N GLY A 205 17.50 -10.46 -0.76
CA GLY A 205 17.95 -11.86 -0.61
C GLY A 205 18.76 -12.38 -1.78
N SER A 206 18.43 -13.56 -2.30
CA SER A 206 19.20 -14.21 -3.38
C SER A 206 19.13 -13.46 -4.72
N ALA A 207 18.14 -12.60 -4.91
CA ALA A 207 18.00 -11.78 -6.11
C ALA A 207 18.69 -10.41 -5.97
N TYR A 208 19.20 -10.08 -4.78
CA TYR A 208 19.86 -8.82 -4.50
C TYR A 208 21.04 -8.57 -5.46
N LYS A 209 21.05 -7.38 -6.05
CA LYS A 209 22.17 -6.85 -6.82
C LYS A 209 22.66 -5.59 -6.14
N SER A 210 23.96 -5.55 -5.85
CA SER A 210 24.60 -4.41 -5.19
C SER A 210 24.36 -3.10 -5.95
N VAL A 211 23.95 -2.07 -5.22
CA VAL A 211 23.86 -0.69 -5.68
C VAL A 211 25.03 0.08 -5.08
N SER A 212 25.90 0.64 -5.92
CA SER A 212 27.06 1.38 -5.45
C SER A 212 26.69 2.72 -4.79
N ASP A 213 27.56 3.24 -3.93
CA ASP A 213 27.39 4.57 -3.34
C ASP A 213 27.30 5.68 -4.39
N ASP A 214 28.03 5.53 -5.51
CA ASP A 214 27.94 6.49 -6.62
C ASP A 214 26.51 6.54 -7.20
N LYS A 215 25.86 5.39 -7.38
CA LYS A 215 24.48 5.33 -7.85
C LYS A 215 23.49 5.95 -6.85
N ILE A 216 23.68 5.72 -5.56
CA ILE A 216 22.87 6.37 -4.53
C ILE A 216 23.10 7.89 -4.56
N LYS A 217 24.35 8.32 -4.69
CA LYS A 217 24.71 9.74 -4.82
C LYS A 217 24.12 10.38 -6.08
N GLU A 218 24.08 9.66 -7.21
CA GLU A 218 23.41 10.16 -8.42
C GLU A 218 21.94 10.45 -8.18
N GLN A 219 21.24 9.61 -7.38
CA GLN A 219 19.85 9.90 -7.01
C GLN A 219 19.71 11.11 -6.09
N MET A 220 20.65 11.33 -5.18
CA MET A 220 20.68 12.55 -4.35
C MET A 220 20.85 13.81 -5.21
N ILE A 221 21.81 13.79 -6.15
CA ILE A 221 22.04 14.92 -7.06
C ILE A 221 20.84 15.18 -7.97
N ALA A 222 20.17 14.09 -8.42
CA ALA A 222 18.99 14.20 -9.27
C ALA A 222 17.74 14.64 -8.49
N ALA A 223 17.78 14.64 -7.17
CA ALA A 223 16.68 15.07 -6.31
C ALA A 223 16.69 16.59 -6.04
N GLY A 224 17.86 17.24 -6.11
CA GLY A 224 17.99 18.69 -5.93
C GLY A 224 19.41 19.16 -5.80
#